data_e3a79d70de5b4bf5efa5f60493e6939a
#
_entry.id   e3a79d70de5b4bf5efa5f60493e6939a
#
_cell.length_a   1.000
_cell.length_b   1.000
_cell.length_c   1.000
_cell.angle_alpha   90.00
_cell.angle_beta   90.00
_cell.angle_gamma   90.00
#
_symmetry.space_group_name_H-M   'P 1'
#
loop_
_entity.id
_entity.type
_entity.pdbx_description
1 polymer ?
#
loop_
_entity_poly.entity_id
_entity_poly.type
_entity_poly.pdbx_seq_one_letter_code
_entity_poly.pdbx_strand_id
1 'polypeptide(L)'
;MSEMKNRKHQLRQRRVVRTRAKVSGSAERPRLAVYKSLKHISVQAIDDLVGKTLSAVNDKGLTGKPVERAFEVGKLIAAKLIELKVENVVFDKRHYRYHGQVKSLADGARAGGLKF
;
A
#
# COMPACT_ATOMS: atom_id res chain seq x y z
N MET A 1 -0.48 -31.51 7.51
CA MET A 1 -0.90 -30.53 6.49
C MET A 1 -1.43 -29.25 7.09
N SER A 2 -2.30 -29.32 8.08
CA SER A 2 -2.79 -28.14 8.82
C SER A 2 -1.66 -27.39 9.55
N GLU A 3 -0.67 -28.09 10.09
CA GLU A 3 0.47 -27.48 10.77
C GLU A 3 1.33 -26.63 9.83
N MET A 4 1.55 -27.07 8.59
CA MET A 4 2.30 -26.29 7.61
C MET A 4 1.58 -25.00 7.22
N LYS A 5 0.25 -25.05 7.05
CA LYS A 5 -0.56 -23.85 6.76
C LYS A 5 -0.51 -22.87 7.91
N ASN A 6 -0.63 -23.35 9.15
CA ASN A 6 -0.58 -22.49 10.35
C ASN A 6 0.79 -21.83 10.49
N ARG A 7 1.87 -22.56 10.21
CA ARG A 7 3.23 -22.04 10.29
C ARG A 7 3.47 -20.92 9.27
N LYS A 8 3.01 -21.09 8.01
CA LYS A 8 3.12 -20.06 6.98
C LYS A 8 2.33 -18.81 7.36
N HIS A 9 1.13 -18.99 7.88
CA HIS A 9 0.29 -17.88 8.33
C HIS A 9 0.95 -17.12 9.47
N GLN A 10 1.50 -17.81 10.48
CA GLN A 10 2.22 -17.19 11.58
C GLN A 10 3.44 -16.41 11.12
N LEU A 11 4.20 -16.92 10.15
CA LEU A 11 5.36 -16.22 9.60
C LEU A 11 4.96 -14.93 8.88
N ARG A 12 3.87 -14.96 8.12
CA ARG A 12 3.33 -13.75 7.46
C ARG A 12 2.91 -12.72 8.48
N GLN A 13 2.19 -13.13 9.52
CA GLN A 13 1.76 -12.22 10.59
C GLN A 13 2.95 -11.58 11.30
N ARG A 14 4.00 -12.34 11.60
CA ARG A 14 5.22 -11.82 12.22
C ARG A 14 5.90 -10.78 11.34
N ARG A 15 5.93 -10.98 10.02
CA ARG A 15 6.49 -10.01 9.08
C ARG A 15 5.69 -8.72 9.07
N VAL A 16 4.37 -8.80 9.05
CA VAL A 16 3.48 -7.64 9.10
C VAL A 16 3.68 -6.87 10.40
N VAL A 17 3.71 -7.56 11.54
CA VAL A 17 3.92 -6.93 12.85
C VAL A 17 5.27 -6.23 12.92
N ARG A 18 6.34 -6.86 12.44
CA ARG A 18 7.67 -6.24 12.41
C ARG A 18 7.71 -5.00 11.53
N THR A 19 7.06 -5.03 10.39
CA THR A 19 6.96 -3.89 9.48
C THR A 19 6.19 -2.76 10.15
N ARG A 20 5.05 -3.05 10.77
CA ARG A 20 4.21 -2.06 11.46
C ARG A 20 4.90 -1.44 12.67
N ALA A 21 5.76 -2.17 13.36
CA ALA A 21 6.55 -1.63 14.47
C ALA A 21 7.48 -0.50 13.99
N LYS A 22 7.91 -0.54 12.73
CA LYS A 22 8.79 0.47 12.14
C LYS A 22 8.03 1.50 11.31
N VAL A 23 6.81 1.18 10.86
CA VAL A 23 6.02 1.98 9.93
C VAL A 23 4.68 2.30 10.57
N SER A 24 4.50 3.55 10.95
CA SER A 24 3.27 4.05 11.54
C SER A 24 2.87 5.35 10.85
N GLY A 25 1.57 5.50 10.56
CA GLY A 25 1.04 6.66 9.86
C GLY A 25 0.31 7.63 10.79
N SER A 26 0.24 8.89 10.35
CA SER A 26 -0.51 9.95 11.01
C SER A 26 -1.32 10.72 9.96
N ALA A 27 -2.11 11.71 10.39
CA ALA A 27 -2.87 12.56 9.46
C ALA A 27 -1.94 13.35 8.53
N GLU A 28 -0.79 13.79 9.03
CA GLU A 28 0.21 14.55 8.26
C GLU A 28 1.07 13.66 7.39
N ARG A 29 1.27 12.43 7.79
CA ARG A 29 2.12 11.46 7.10
C ARG A 29 1.48 10.07 7.17
N PRO A 30 0.39 9.86 6.42
CA PRO A 30 -0.35 8.59 6.48
C PRO A 30 0.48 7.42 5.97
N ARG A 31 0.12 6.24 6.43
CA ARG A 31 0.71 4.99 5.98
C ARG A 31 -0.02 4.49 4.74
N LEU A 32 0.71 4.34 3.63
CA LEU A 32 0.18 3.71 2.43
C LEU A 32 0.31 2.20 2.56
N ALA A 33 -0.78 1.54 2.85
CA ALA A 33 -0.82 0.09 2.99
C ALA A 33 -1.25 -0.55 1.67
N VAL A 34 -0.40 -1.43 1.14
CA VAL A 34 -0.66 -2.14 -0.13
C VAL A 34 -1.34 -3.47 0.15
N TYR A 35 -2.36 -3.78 -0.62
CA TYR A 35 -3.08 -5.05 -0.60
C TYR A 35 -3.08 -5.64 -2.00
N LYS A 36 -2.57 -6.86 -2.12
CA LYS A 36 -2.42 -7.53 -3.42
C LYS A 36 -3.04 -8.93 -3.37
N SER A 37 -3.88 -9.23 -4.35
CA SER A 37 -4.38 -10.57 -4.61
C SER A 37 -3.84 -11.07 -5.96
N LEU A 38 -4.27 -12.26 -6.39
CA LEU A 38 -3.84 -12.83 -7.68
C LEU A 38 -4.15 -11.93 -8.88
N LYS A 39 -5.29 -11.23 -8.86
CA LYS A 39 -5.77 -10.46 -10.01
C LYS A 39 -5.84 -8.96 -9.75
N HIS A 40 -5.79 -8.53 -8.52
CA HIS A 40 -6.06 -7.13 -8.17
C HIS A 40 -5.03 -6.58 -7.19
N ILE A 41 -4.87 -5.26 -7.24
CA ILE A 41 -4.04 -4.51 -6.30
C ILE A 41 -4.82 -3.30 -5.82
N SER A 42 -4.64 -2.96 -4.55
CA SER A 42 -5.26 -1.78 -3.95
C SER A 42 -4.31 -1.14 -2.94
N VAL A 43 -4.61 0.09 -2.55
CA VAL A 43 -3.84 0.83 -1.57
C VAL A 43 -4.78 1.65 -0.70
N GLN A 44 -4.45 1.76 0.58
CA GLN A 44 -5.16 2.62 1.52
C GLN A 44 -4.16 3.56 2.20
N ALA A 45 -4.56 4.81 2.37
CA ALA A 45 -3.81 5.78 3.16
C ALA A 45 -4.45 5.84 4.55
N ILE A 46 -3.71 5.43 5.57
CA ILE A 46 -4.25 5.20 6.92
C ILE A 46 -3.56 6.10 7.93
N ASP A 47 -4.38 6.77 8.76
CA ASP A 47 -3.94 7.45 9.96
C ASP A 47 -4.06 6.47 11.12
N ASP A 48 -2.93 5.93 11.57
CA ASP A 48 -2.88 4.91 12.62
C ASP A 48 -3.17 5.49 14.01
N LEU A 49 -3.02 6.80 14.20
CA LEU A 49 -3.27 7.43 15.50
C LEU A 49 -4.75 7.39 15.88
N VAL A 50 -5.63 7.52 14.89
CA VAL A 50 -7.08 7.50 15.11
C VAL A 50 -7.76 6.33 14.41
N GLY A 51 -7.00 5.47 13.73
CA GLY A 51 -7.55 4.32 13.04
C GLY A 51 -8.44 4.66 11.85
N LYS A 52 -8.16 5.77 11.15
CA LYS A 52 -8.98 6.26 10.06
C LYS A 52 -8.30 6.07 8.71
N THR A 53 -9.05 5.56 7.72
CA THR A 53 -8.61 5.52 6.32
C THR A 53 -8.94 6.86 5.66
N LEU A 54 -7.90 7.60 5.26
CA LEU A 54 -8.07 8.91 4.63
C LEU A 54 -8.51 8.79 3.17
N SER A 55 -7.97 7.80 2.46
CA SER A 55 -8.30 7.56 1.07
C SER A 55 -7.96 6.11 0.70
N ALA A 56 -8.63 5.58 -0.31
CA ALA A 56 -8.40 4.24 -0.81
C ALA A 56 -8.59 4.21 -2.32
N VAL A 57 -7.77 3.43 -3.02
CA VAL A 57 -7.86 3.23 -4.47
C VAL A 57 -7.61 1.75 -4.78
N ASN A 58 -8.35 1.21 -5.73
CA ASN A 58 -8.13 -0.11 -6.26
C ASN A 58 -8.00 -0.05 -7.80
N ASP A 59 -7.67 -1.17 -8.41
CA ASP A 59 -7.46 -1.26 -9.85
C ASP A 59 -8.76 -1.56 -10.64
N LYS A 60 -9.91 -1.48 -10.01
CA LYS A 60 -11.21 -1.74 -10.67
C LYS A 60 -11.42 -0.74 -11.80
N GLY A 61 -11.74 -1.27 -12.99
CA GLY A 61 -11.95 -0.45 -14.17
C GLY A 61 -10.67 -0.05 -14.91
N LEU A 62 -9.50 -0.36 -14.37
CA LEU A 62 -8.25 -0.12 -15.06
C LEU A 62 -7.91 -1.28 -15.99
N THR A 63 -7.27 -0.96 -17.12
CA THR A 63 -6.87 -1.94 -18.12
C THR A 63 -5.35 -1.99 -18.23
N GLY A 64 -4.84 -3.03 -18.91
CA GLY A 64 -3.42 -3.22 -19.12
C GLY A 64 -2.82 -4.30 -18.23
N LYS A 65 -1.51 -4.40 -18.26
CA LYS A 65 -0.77 -5.39 -17.47
C LYS A 65 -0.85 -5.08 -15.97
N PRO A 66 -0.71 -6.09 -15.10
CA PRO A 66 -0.77 -5.85 -13.65
C PRO A 66 0.18 -4.76 -13.14
N VAL A 67 1.40 -4.69 -13.70
CA VAL A 67 2.39 -3.66 -13.34
C VAL A 67 1.92 -2.26 -13.77
N GLU A 68 1.30 -2.16 -14.94
CA GLU A 68 0.76 -0.89 -15.45
C GLU A 68 -0.42 -0.41 -14.61
N ARG A 69 -1.31 -1.33 -14.24
CA ARG A 69 -2.45 -1.00 -13.35
C ARG A 69 -1.98 -0.55 -11.98
N ALA A 70 -0.97 -1.21 -11.44
CA ALA A 70 -0.38 -0.83 -10.16
C ALA A 70 0.20 0.58 -10.19
N PHE A 71 0.88 0.95 -11.26
CA PHE A 71 1.40 2.30 -11.46
C PHE A 71 0.26 3.34 -11.46
N GLU A 72 -0.83 3.06 -12.17
CA GLU A 72 -2.00 3.94 -12.21
C GLU A 72 -2.68 4.04 -10.84
N VAL A 73 -2.78 2.95 -10.09
CA VAL A 73 -3.30 2.97 -8.72
C VAL A 73 -2.46 3.90 -7.84
N GLY A 74 -1.14 3.83 -7.97
CA GLY A 74 -0.23 4.72 -7.26
C GLY A 74 -0.46 6.19 -7.62
N LYS A 75 -0.60 6.50 -8.89
CA LYS A 75 -0.90 7.86 -9.35
C LYS A 75 -2.24 8.37 -8.83
N LEU A 76 -3.27 7.51 -8.82
CA LEU A 76 -4.60 7.88 -8.34
C LEU A 76 -4.61 8.17 -6.84
N ILE A 77 -3.94 7.35 -6.03
CA ILE A 77 -3.87 7.62 -4.58
C ILE A 77 -3.09 8.91 -4.30
N ALA A 78 -2.03 9.16 -5.08
CA ALA A 78 -1.27 10.40 -4.97
C ALA A 78 -2.16 11.61 -5.27
N ALA A 79 -2.94 11.58 -6.34
CA ALA A 79 -3.85 12.66 -6.69
C ALA A 79 -4.87 12.93 -5.57
N LYS A 80 -5.44 11.88 -4.97
CA LYS A 80 -6.41 12.02 -3.88
C LYS A 80 -5.78 12.64 -2.63
N LEU A 81 -4.56 12.22 -2.28
CA LEU A 81 -3.85 12.76 -1.11
C LEU A 81 -3.39 14.19 -1.32
N ILE A 82 -2.95 14.55 -2.51
CA ILE A 82 -2.58 15.92 -2.85
C ILE A 82 -3.79 16.85 -2.71
N GLU A 83 -4.98 16.42 -3.12
CA GLU A 83 -6.21 17.18 -2.92
C GLU A 83 -6.48 17.43 -1.43
N LEU A 84 -6.10 16.50 -0.56
CA LEU A 84 -6.21 16.63 0.90
C LEU A 84 -5.03 17.39 1.49
N LYS A 85 -4.13 17.93 0.65
CA LYS A 85 -2.90 18.64 1.04
C LYS A 85 -1.91 17.75 1.80
N VAL A 86 -1.90 16.46 1.47
CA VAL A 86 -0.96 15.49 2.03
C VAL A 86 0.06 15.12 0.97
N GLU A 87 1.33 15.44 1.20
CA GLU A 87 2.43 15.12 0.29
C GLU A 87 3.35 14.02 0.84
N ASN A 88 3.53 13.98 2.15
CA ASN A 88 4.42 13.03 2.79
C ASN A 88 3.66 11.80 3.25
N VAL A 89 4.20 10.62 2.94
CA VAL A 89 3.59 9.35 3.33
C VAL A 89 4.69 8.38 3.79
N VAL A 90 4.28 7.34 4.50
CA VAL A 90 5.13 6.20 4.84
C VAL A 90 4.63 5.02 4.04
N PHE A 91 5.51 4.40 3.27
CA PHE A 91 5.13 3.26 2.42
C PHE A 91 5.22 1.96 3.19
N ASP A 92 4.09 1.25 3.31
CA ASP A 92 3.99 -0.06 3.96
C ASP A 92 3.73 -1.13 2.90
N LYS A 93 4.79 -1.85 2.53
CA LYS A 93 4.68 -2.98 1.59
C LYS A 93 4.02 -4.20 2.23
N ARG A 94 3.78 -4.18 3.53
CA ARG A 94 3.25 -5.29 4.33
C ARG A 94 4.19 -6.52 4.23
N HIS A 95 3.65 -7.70 3.91
CA HIS A 95 4.45 -8.91 3.75
C HIS A 95 4.91 -9.14 2.30
N TYR A 96 4.55 -8.25 1.37
CA TYR A 96 4.95 -8.39 -0.03
C TYR A 96 6.39 -7.95 -0.24
N ARG A 97 7.03 -8.51 -1.27
CA ARG A 97 8.33 -8.03 -1.70
C ARG A 97 8.21 -6.69 -2.40
N TYR A 98 9.19 -5.82 -2.20
CA TYR A 98 9.28 -4.56 -2.93
C TYR A 98 9.77 -4.84 -4.35
N HIS A 99 8.89 -5.41 -5.17
CA HIS A 99 9.20 -5.88 -6.52
C HIS A 99 7.92 -5.93 -7.36
N GLY A 100 8.04 -5.83 -8.67
CA GLY A 100 6.91 -5.95 -9.60
C GLY A 100 5.82 -4.93 -9.33
N GLN A 101 4.62 -5.41 -9.06
CA GLN A 101 3.44 -4.55 -8.86
C GLN A 101 3.59 -3.61 -7.64
N VAL A 102 4.15 -4.09 -6.55
CA VAL A 102 4.31 -3.28 -5.33
C VAL A 102 5.27 -2.12 -5.60
N LYS A 103 6.39 -2.38 -6.25
CA LYS A 103 7.34 -1.34 -6.66
C LYS A 103 6.69 -0.38 -7.65
N SER A 104 5.95 -0.90 -8.62
CA SER A 104 5.28 -0.10 -9.64
C SER A 104 4.26 0.87 -9.02
N LEU A 105 3.50 0.41 -8.01
CA LEU A 105 2.58 1.26 -7.27
C LEU A 105 3.34 2.39 -6.55
N ALA A 106 4.44 2.06 -5.89
CA ALA A 106 5.28 3.07 -5.22
C ALA A 106 5.83 4.09 -6.21
N ASP A 107 6.31 3.63 -7.36
CA ASP A 107 6.81 4.51 -8.43
C ASP A 107 5.70 5.43 -8.94
N GLY A 108 4.47 4.91 -9.12
CA GLY A 108 3.31 5.69 -9.53
C GLY A 108 2.95 6.76 -8.50
N ALA A 109 2.98 6.41 -7.22
CA ALA A 109 2.70 7.35 -6.14
C ALA A 109 3.75 8.49 -6.11
N ARG A 110 5.02 8.16 -6.29
CA ARG A 110 6.09 9.16 -6.38
C ARG A 110 5.93 10.03 -7.62
N ALA A 111 5.59 9.45 -8.76
CA ALA A 111 5.33 10.18 -9.99
C ALA A 111 4.14 11.14 -9.83
N GLY A 112 3.17 10.79 -8.99
CA GLY A 112 2.02 11.63 -8.69
C GLY A 112 2.29 12.74 -7.68
N GLY A 113 3.49 12.80 -7.11
CA GLY A 113 3.92 13.87 -6.22
C GLY A 113 4.09 13.52 -4.75
N LEU A 114 3.85 12.26 -4.35
CA LEU A 114 4.07 11.85 -2.98
C LEU A 114 5.56 11.69 -2.66
N LYS A 115 5.93 12.01 -1.43
CA LYS A 115 7.31 11.95 -0.94
C LYS A 115 7.46 10.85 0.11
N PHE A 116 8.33 9.92 -0.19
CA PHE A 116 8.69 8.84 0.72
C PHE A 116 9.94 8.11 0.26
#